data_30a7e83ab161de0a75d99aeb45eb596b
#
_entry.id   30a7e83ab161de0a75d99aeb45eb596b
#
_cell.length_a   1.000
_cell.length_b   1.000
_cell.length_c   1.000
_cell.angle_alpha   90.00
_cell.angle_beta   90.00
_cell.angle_gamma   90.00
#
_symmetry.space_group_name_H-M   'P 1'
#
loop_
_entity.id
_entity.type
_entity.pdbx_description
1 polymer ?
#
loop_
_entity_poly.entity_id
_entity_poly.type
_entity_poly.pdbx_seq_one_letter_code
_entity_poly.pdbx_strand_id
1 'polypeptide(L)'
;MFYGGMAGRGGRRGGGGKGKGGGAAVLILLAVAVFLMIVAPLLAKLIQFAVSRQREYLADAGAVELTRYPKGLADALRKLGGDSTPLPKANKATAHMYIVNPILNAKGRQDRSSAFSTHPPLAERVARVEALMR
;
A
#
# COMPACT_ATOMS: atom_id res chain seq x y z
N MET A 1 -86.34 4.58 -20.06
CA MET A 1 -86.35 3.14 -20.42
C MET A 1 -84.92 2.62 -20.31
N PHE A 2 -84.73 1.93 -19.26
CA PHE A 2 -84.15 0.59 -19.14
C PHE A 2 -82.66 0.38 -19.42
N TYR A 3 -82.10 -0.03 -18.36
CA TYR A 3 -81.21 -1.19 -18.05
C TYR A 3 -79.76 -1.02 -18.52
N GLY A 4 -78.87 -1.32 -17.75
CA GLY A 4 -78.53 -2.24 -16.69
C GLY A 4 -77.07 -2.61 -16.81
N GLY A 5 -76.38 -2.58 -15.81
CA GLY A 5 -75.94 -3.69 -15.02
C GLY A 5 -74.56 -4.20 -15.31
N MET A 6 -73.96 -4.52 -14.21
CA MET A 6 -72.86 -5.48 -13.93
C MET A 6 -71.45 -4.96 -13.89
N ALA A 7 -70.97 -4.57 -12.74
CA ALA A 7 -70.14 -5.31 -11.80
C ALA A 7 -69.15 -6.31 -12.42
N GLY A 8 -67.90 -5.85 -12.55
CA GLY A 8 -66.73 -6.67 -12.81
C GLY A 8 -65.76 -6.54 -11.65
N ARG A 9 -65.90 -7.41 -10.68
CA ARG A 9 -65.02 -7.57 -9.50
C ARG A 9 -63.75 -8.29 -9.93
N GLY A 10 -62.71 -7.56 -10.29
CA GLY A 10 -61.37 -8.09 -10.55
C GLY A 10 -60.53 -8.00 -9.29
N GLY A 11 -60.47 -9.06 -8.51
CA GLY A 11 -59.65 -9.19 -7.33
C GLY A 11 -58.17 -9.16 -7.70
N ARG A 12 -57.47 -8.11 -7.30
CA ARG A 12 -56.02 -8.10 -7.25
C ARG A 12 -55.57 -8.89 -6.02
N ARG A 13 -55.33 -10.17 -6.20
CA ARG A 13 -54.51 -10.97 -5.29
C ARG A 13 -53.06 -10.44 -5.36
N GLY A 14 -52.70 -9.59 -4.40
CA GLY A 14 -51.32 -9.25 -4.11
C GLY A 14 -50.57 -10.51 -3.68
N GLY A 15 -49.80 -11.07 -4.59
CA GLY A 15 -48.83 -12.10 -4.30
C GLY A 15 -47.65 -11.48 -3.51
N GLY A 16 -47.78 -11.46 -2.18
CA GLY A 16 -46.66 -11.19 -1.27
C GLY A 16 -45.70 -12.36 -1.31
N GLY A 17 -44.83 -12.40 -2.32
CA GLY A 17 -43.68 -13.27 -2.33
C GLY A 17 -42.69 -12.76 -1.26
N LYS A 18 -42.83 -13.28 -0.03
CA LYS A 18 -41.84 -13.17 1.04
C LYS A 18 -40.63 -14.00 0.62
N GLY A 19 -39.76 -13.42 -0.21
CA GLY A 19 -38.50 -14.00 -0.60
C GLY A 19 -37.58 -14.12 0.62
N LYS A 20 -37.65 -15.28 1.25
CA LYS A 20 -36.86 -15.68 2.43
C LYS A 20 -35.34 -15.77 2.11
N GLY A 21 -34.93 -15.47 0.86
CA GLY A 21 -33.55 -15.44 0.40
C GLY A 21 -32.88 -14.05 0.39
N GLY A 22 -33.66 -12.96 0.48
CA GLY A 22 -33.11 -11.60 0.37
C GLY A 22 -32.24 -11.18 1.57
N GLY A 23 -32.56 -11.63 2.76
CA GLY A 23 -31.80 -11.26 3.98
C GLY A 23 -30.40 -11.81 4.02
N ALA A 24 -30.21 -13.06 3.63
CA ALA A 24 -28.87 -13.67 3.59
C ALA A 24 -27.98 -13.02 2.52
N ALA A 25 -28.53 -12.72 1.35
CA ALA A 25 -27.80 -12.03 0.29
C ALA A 25 -27.37 -10.62 0.72
N VAL A 26 -28.24 -9.88 1.40
CA VAL A 26 -27.91 -8.55 1.95
C VAL A 26 -26.82 -8.63 3.02
N LEU A 27 -26.89 -9.62 3.91
CA LEU A 27 -25.86 -9.83 4.94
C LEU A 27 -24.50 -10.18 4.32
N ILE A 28 -24.47 -11.03 3.31
CA ILE A 28 -23.24 -11.38 2.59
C ILE A 28 -22.67 -10.13 1.90
N LEU A 29 -23.51 -9.38 1.21
CA LEU A 29 -23.10 -8.15 0.54
C LEU A 29 -22.53 -7.13 1.54
N LEU A 30 -23.18 -6.96 2.68
CA LEU A 30 -22.70 -6.09 3.76
C LEU A 30 -21.36 -6.57 4.33
N ALA A 31 -21.22 -7.87 4.57
CA ALA A 31 -19.95 -8.45 5.05
C ALA A 31 -18.81 -8.23 4.05
N VAL A 32 -19.07 -8.43 2.75
CA VAL A 32 -18.09 -8.14 1.69
C VAL A 32 -17.76 -6.65 1.62
N ALA A 33 -18.76 -5.78 1.74
CA ALA A 33 -18.53 -4.34 1.73
C ALA A 33 -17.66 -3.88 2.91
N VAL A 34 -17.93 -4.38 4.11
CA VAL A 34 -17.11 -4.08 5.31
C VAL A 34 -15.70 -4.65 5.17
N PHE A 35 -15.56 -5.87 4.66
CA PHE A 35 -14.26 -6.47 4.40
C PHE A 35 -13.44 -5.63 3.41
N LEU A 36 -14.02 -5.24 2.29
CA LEU A 36 -13.36 -4.40 1.30
C LEU A 36 -13.01 -3.01 1.84
N MET A 37 -13.87 -2.42 2.68
CA MET A 37 -13.62 -1.13 3.33
C MET A 37 -12.34 -1.14 4.19
N ILE A 38 -12.04 -2.29 4.81
CA ILE A 38 -10.83 -2.46 5.65
C ILE A 38 -9.62 -2.85 4.79
N VAL A 39 -9.80 -3.80 3.88
CA VAL A 39 -8.69 -4.40 3.11
C VAL A 39 -8.20 -3.47 1.99
N ALA A 40 -9.09 -2.75 1.31
CA ALA A 40 -8.71 -1.89 0.20
C ALA A 40 -7.70 -0.79 0.59
N PRO A 41 -7.87 -0.02 1.68
CA PRO A 41 -6.88 0.98 2.07
C PRO A 41 -5.54 0.35 2.50
N LEU A 42 -5.56 -0.86 3.07
CA LEU A 42 -4.34 -1.57 3.43
C LEU A 42 -3.55 -2.00 2.18
N LEU A 43 -4.23 -2.57 1.19
CA LEU A 43 -3.63 -2.93 -0.09
C LEU A 43 -3.10 -1.70 -0.83
N ALA A 44 -3.84 -0.60 -0.83
CA ALA A 44 -3.39 0.65 -1.43
C ALA A 44 -2.08 1.15 -0.82
N LYS A 45 -1.93 1.09 0.51
CA LYS A 45 -0.67 1.43 1.19
C LYS A 45 0.47 0.49 0.83
N LEU A 46 0.23 -0.82 0.76
CA LEU A 46 1.24 -1.80 0.37
C LEU A 46 1.74 -1.54 -1.05
N ILE A 47 0.84 -1.25 -1.99
CA ILE A 47 1.19 -0.89 -3.36
C ILE A 47 2.02 0.41 -3.36
N GLN A 48 1.62 1.41 -2.61
CA GLN A 48 2.32 2.69 -2.49
C GLN A 48 3.78 2.49 -2.02
N PHE A 49 3.99 1.65 -1.00
CA PHE A 49 5.33 1.32 -0.51
C PHE A 49 6.14 0.50 -1.53
N ALA A 50 5.51 -0.41 -2.25
CA ALA A 50 6.17 -1.17 -3.30
C ALA A 50 6.64 -0.26 -4.43
N VAL A 51 5.80 0.67 -4.90
CA VAL A 51 6.16 1.66 -5.93
C VAL A 51 7.27 2.59 -5.44
N SER A 52 7.21 3.06 -4.19
CA SER A 52 8.26 3.90 -3.60
C SER A 52 9.62 3.19 -3.63
N ARG A 53 9.67 1.92 -3.21
CA ARG A 53 10.91 1.12 -3.27
C ARG A 53 11.42 0.93 -4.70
N GLN A 54 10.54 0.68 -5.66
CA GLN A 54 10.95 0.53 -7.06
C GLN A 54 11.56 1.82 -7.63
N ARG A 55 11.04 2.98 -7.26
CA ARG A 55 11.61 4.27 -7.65
C ARG A 55 13.04 4.46 -7.13
N GLU A 56 13.33 4.01 -5.91
CA GLU A 56 14.70 4.07 -5.37
C GLU A 56 15.67 3.13 -6.11
N TYR A 57 15.23 1.92 -6.45
CA TYR A 57 16.05 1.01 -7.26
C TYR A 57 16.31 1.57 -8.66
N LEU A 58 15.32 2.22 -9.28
CA LEU A 58 15.49 2.90 -10.55
C LEU A 58 16.44 4.10 -10.44
N ALA A 59 16.36 4.85 -9.35
CA ALA A 59 17.29 5.97 -9.10
C ALA A 59 18.73 5.47 -8.91
N ASP A 60 18.93 4.37 -8.18
CA ASP A 60 20.24 3.75 -8.01
C ASP A 60 20.80 3.26 -9.34
N ALA A 61 20.01 2.57 -10.14
CA ALA A 61 20.41 2.11 -11.47
C ALA A 61 20.76 3.29 -12.41
N GLY A 62 19.92 4.33 -12.43
CA GLY A 62 20.19 5.55 -13.19
C GLY A 62 21.44 6.29 -12.73
N ALA A 63 21.69 6.33 -11.43
CA ALA A 63 22.93 6.92 -10.90
C ALA A 63 24.18 6.14 -11.36
N VAL A 64 24.11 4.81 -11.38
CA VAL A 64 25.18 3.97 -11.91
C VAL A 64 25.39 4.18 -13.41
N GLU A 65 24.31 4.27 -14.17
CA GLU A 65 24.38 4.53 -15.61
C GLU A 65 25.03 5.88 -15.94
N LEU A 66 24.63 6.93 -15.21
CA LEU A 66 25.16 8.28 -15.41
C LEU A 66 26.61 8.43 -14.97
N THR A 67 26.97 7.87 -13.81
CA THR A 67 28.32 8.01 -13.24
C THR A 67 29.30 6.98 -13.77
N ARG A 68 28.82 5.85 -14.28
CA ARG A 68 29.60 4.65 -14.64
C ARG A 68 30.50 4.16 -13.51
N TYR A 69 30.12 4.46 -12.27
CA TYR A 69 30.92 4.11 -11.08
C TYR A 69 30.04 3.48 -9.99
N PRO A 70 29.57 2.24 -10.19
CA PRO A 70 28.69 1.53 -9.25
C PRO A 70 29.34 1.32 -7.88
N LYS A 71 30.68 1.08 -7.85
CA LYS A 71 31.44 0.91 -6.60
C LYS A 71 31.31 2.11 -5.68
N GLY A 72 31.39 3.32 -6.21
CA GLY A 72 31.25 4.56 -5.42
C GLY A 72 29.89 4.68 -4.76
N LEU A 73 28.81 4.35 -5.49
CA LEU A 73 27.45 4.36 -4.93
C LEU A 73 27.28 3.28 -3.85
N ALA A 74 27.79 2.06 -4.09
CA ALA A 74 27.73 0.97 -3.11
C ALA A 74 28.47 1.34 -1.80
N ASP A 75 29.67 1.92 -1.92
CA ASP A 75 30.46 2.33 -0.78
C ASP A 75 29.79 3.48 0.00
N ALA A 76 29.17 4.44 -0.69
CA ALA A 76 28.38 5.50 -0.06
C ALA A 76 27.17 4.95 0.71
N LEU A 77 26.42 4.02 0.12
CA LEU A 77 25.28 3.38 0.79
C LEU A 77 25.72 2.59 2.03
N ARG A 78 26.85 1.88 1.96
CA ARG A 78 27.40 1.16 3.12
C ARG A 78 27.80 2.11 4.24
N LYS A 79 28.47 3.24 3.88
CA LYS A 79 28.87 4.25 4.84
C LYS A 79 27.67 4.85 5.56
N LEU A 80 26.60 5.18 4.81
CA LEU A 80 25.36 5.70 5.38
C LEU A 80 24.67 4.66 6.28
N GLY A 81 24.69 3.38 5.90
CA GLY A 81 24.10 2.30 6.70
C GLY A 81 24.87 2.01 7.99
N GLY A 82 26.19 2.24 8.00
CA GLY A 82 27.03 2.06 9.17
C GLY A 82 27.07 3.27 10.11
N ASP A 83 26.55 4.42 9.67
CA ASP A 83 26.56 5.64 10.50
C ASP A 83 25.38 5.65 11.47
N SER A 84 25.68 5.53 12.75
CA SER A 84 24.71 5.59 13.85
C SER A 84 24.67 6.96 14.54
N THR A 85 25.34 7.97 13.98
CA THR A 85 25.44 9.30 14.58
C THR A 85 24.06 9.96 14.66
N PRO A 86 23.59 10.37 15.86
CA PRO A 86 22.32 11.03 15.99
C PRO A 86 22.32 12.39 15.29
N LEU A 87 21.29 12.69 14.51
CA LEU A 87 21.09 14.02 13.95
C LEU A 87 20.25 14.88 14.90
N PRO A 88 20.81 15.91 15.54
CA PRO A 88 20.12 16.69 16.58
C PRO A 88 18.86 17.41 16.08
N LYS A 89 18.82 17.75 14.79
CA LYS A 89 17.70 18.48 14.16
C LYS A 89 16.71 17.58 13.40
N ALA A 90 16.92 16.25 13.42
CA ALA A 90 15.99 15.34 12.77
C ALA A 90 14.68 15.25 13.53
N ASN A 91 13.56 15.40 12.82
CA ASN A 91 12.22 15.26 13.36
C ASN A 91 11.38 14.30 12.49
N LYS A 92 10.21 13.88 12.99
CA LYS A 92 9.33 12.95 12.29
C LYS A 92 8.81 13.50 10.94
N ALA A 93 8.67 14.83 10.83
CA ALA A 93 8.18 15.45 9.60
C ALA A 93 9.24 15.41 8.48
N THR A 94 10.52 15.47 8.82
CA THR A 94 11.63 15.45 7.86
C THR A 94 12.25 14.06 7.69
N ALA A 95 11.91 13.08 8.52
CA ALA A 95 12.52 11.75 8.51
C ALA A 95 12.43 11.02 7.17
N HIS A 96 11.36 11.28 6.40
CA HIS A 96 11.17 10.69 5.06
C HIS A 96 12.08 11.26 3.97
N MET A 97 12.76 12.38 4.23
CA MET A 97 13.69 13.02 3.29
C MET A 97 15.11 12.43 3.37
N TYR A 98 15.38 11.62 4.38
CA TYR A 98 16.69 10.99 4.57
C TYR A 98 16.71 9.60 3.96
N ILE A 99 17.83 9.23 3.34
CA ILE A 99 18.05 7.87 2.79
C ILE A 99 18.02 6.83 3.91
N VAL A 100 18.56 7.18 5.07
CA VAL A 100 18.52 6.37 6.30
C VAL A 100 17.75 7.17 7.35
N ASN A 101 16.76 6.55 7.97
CA ASN A 101 15.95 7.24 8.96
C ASN A 101 16.76 7.56 10.22
N PRO A 102 17.10 8.84 10.47
CA PRO A 102 18.01 9.22 11.55
C PRO A 102 17.41 8.98 12.94
N ILE A 103 16.10 8.90 13.07
CA ILE A 103 15.41 8.67 14.34
C ILE A 103 15.47 7.19 14.74
N LEU A 104 15.42 6.28 13.78
CA LEU A 104 15.47 4.84 14.01
C LEU A 104 16.91 4.38 14.24
N ASN A 105 17.88 4.94 13.51
CA ASN A 105 19.30 4.64 13.68
C ASN A 105 19.83 5.04 15.07
N ALA A 106 19.43 6.21 15.57
CA ALA A 106 19.81 6.68 16.90
C ALA A 106 19.34 5.75 18.04
N LYS A 107 18.35 4.86 17.78
CA LYS A 107 17.83 3.89 18.73
C LYS A 107 18.40 2.47 18.54
N GLY A 108 19.45 2.30 17.72
CA GLY A 108 20.04 0.99 17.41
C GLY A 108 19.09 0.03 16.66
N ARG A 109 17.98 0.53 16.14
CA ARG A 109 17.07 -0.20 15.30
C ARG A 109 17.49 -0.05 13.85
N GLN A 110 18.56 -0.72 13.51
CA GLN A 110 18.93 -0.90 12.11
C GLN A 110 17.78 -1.47 11.30
N ASP A 111 17.67 -0.99 10.06
CA ASP A 111 16.76 -1.40 8.99
C ASP A 111 16.16 -2.80 9.16
N ARG A 112 15.10 -2.90 9.93
CA ARG A 112 14.23 -4.06 9.83
C ARG A 112 13.40 -3.85 8.58
N SER A 113 13.71 -4.59 7.54
CA SER A 113 12.91 -4.69 6.34
C SER A 113 11.45 -5.01 6.72
N SER A 114 10.65 -3.99 6.84
CA SER A 114 9.22 -4.10 7.06
C SER A 114 8.54 -3.91 5.71
N ALA A 115 7.52 -4.71 5.42
CA ALA A 115 6.65 -4.50 4.27
C ALA A 115 6.03 -3.09 4.25
N PHE A 116 5.99 -2.45 5.42
CA PHE A 116 5.49 -1.09 5.63
C PHE A 116 6.61 -0.02 5.65
N SER A 117 7.86 -0.40 5.35
CA SER A 117 8.93 0.58 5.20
C SER A 117 8.77 1.33 3.87
N THR A 118 8.86 2.65 3.90
CA THR A 118 8.85 3.50 2.69
C THR A 118 10.12 3.35 1.88
N HIS A 119 11.24 2.98 2.51
CA HIS A 119 12.54 2.79 1.88
C HIS A 119 12.92 1.31 1.84
N PRO A 120 13.57 0.84 0.76
CA PRO A 120 14.12 -0.51 0.73
C PRO A 120 15.31 -0.66 1.68
N PRO A 121 15.59 -1.88 2.15
CA PRO A 121 16.77 -2.14 2.98
C PRO A 121 18.05 -1.75 2.24
N LEU A 122 18.96 -1.05 2.93
CA LEU A 122 20.23 -0.63 2.35
C LEU A 122 21.07 -1.81 1.86
N ALA A 123 21.06 -2.92 2.58
CA ALA A 123 21.76 -4.14 2.16
C ALA A 123 21.28 -4.64 0.78
N GLU A 124 19.96 -4.58 0.52
CA GLU A 124 19.40 -4.97 -0.78
C GLU A 124 19.78 -3.97 -1.88
N ARG A 125 19.77 -2.67 -1.59
CA ARG A 125 20.22 -1.64 -2.52
C ARG A 125 21.69 -1.85 -2.90
N VAL A 126 22.56 -2.06 -1.91
CA VAL A 126 23.98 -2.35 -2.14
C VAL A 126 24.15 -3.58 -3.02
N ALA A 127 23.47 -4.69 -2.70
CA ALA A 127 23.56 -5.92 -3.48
C ALA A 127 23.13 -5.72 -4.94
N ARG A 128 22.07 -4.94 -5.18
CA ARG A 128 21.60 -4.61 -6.55
C ARG A 128 22.58 -3.75 -7.31
N VAL A 129 23.17 -2.74 -6.67
CA VAL A 129 24.19 -1.88 -7.28
C VAL A 129 25.46 -2.70 -7.61
N GLU A 130 25.87 -3.62 -6.73
CA GLU A 130 27.01 -4.51 -6.99
C GLU A 130 26.75 -5.50 -8.15
N ALA A 131 25.53 -5.95 -8.32
CA ALA A 131 25.15 -6.79 -9.46
C ALA A 131 25.36 -6.07 -10.81
N LEU A 132 25.33 -4.74 -10.84
CA LEU A 132 25.61 -3.94 -12.04
C LEU A 132 27.10 -3.77 -12.34
N MET A 133 28.01 -4.29 -11.49
CA MET A 133 29.47 -4.29 -11.73
C MET A 133 29.95 -5.41 -12.66
N ARG A 134 29.04 -6.32 -13.06
CA ARG A 134 29.34 -7.52 -13.87
C ARG A 134 29.27 -7.26 -15.36
#